data_c21b7b00f86ff755b05c794cb1e7a823
#
_entry.id   c21b7b00f86ff755b05c794cb1e7a823
#
_cell.length_a   1.000
_cell.length_b   1.000
_cell.length_c   1.000
_cell.angle_alpha   90.00
_cell.angle_beta   90.00
_cell.angle_gamma   90.00
#
_symmetry.space_group_name_H-M   'P 1'
#
loop_
_entity.id
_entity.type
_entity.pdbx_description
1 polymer ?
#
loop_
_entity_poly.entity_id
_entity_poly.type
_entity_poly.pdbx_seq_one_letter_code
_entity_poly.pdbx_strand_id
1 'polypeptide(L)'
;WLTGFERSDFGTIIQQNLEGSPYQLFPDPYPKFNLFFRSDNASLARLGVPSHTFSTTQIDVDKDYHQVSDEAGTLNMTVITQTIQAVAKGTESIVKGTDTPTRVVLE
;
A
#
# COMPACT_ATOMS: atom_id res chain seq x y z
N TRP A 1 -0.63 -4.16 3.70
CA TRP A 1 -1.63 -3.12 3.95
C TRP A 1 -1.37 -1.89 3.08
N LEU A 2 -2.38 -1.03 2.99
CA LEU A 2 -2.37 0.14 2.13
C LEU A 2 -2.65 1.39 2.96
N THR A 3 -1.82 2.41 2.83
CA THR A 3 -2.08 3.68 3.50
C THR A 3 -3.29 4.36 2.87
N GLY A 4 -4.10 5.01 3.69
CA GLY A 4 -5.26 5.76 3.21
C GLY A 4 -6.31 4.91 2.50
N PHE A 5 -6.44 3.65 2.88
CA PHE A 5 -7.38 2.71 2.26
C PHE A 5 -8.78 3.30 2.10
N GLU A 6 -9.24 4.04 3.10
CA GLU A 6 -10.58 4.62 3.16
C GLU A 6 -10.74 5.92 2.36
N ARG A 7 -9.65 6.45 1.80
CA ARG A 7 -9.66 7.78 1.16
C ARG A 7 -9.99 7.75 -0.33
N SER A 8 -9.98 6.58 -0.94
CA SER A 8 -10.42 6.37 -2.32
C SER A 8 -10.85 4.93 -2.47
N ASP A 9 -11.35 4.54 -3.64
CA ASP A 9 -11.72 3.15 -3.89
C ASP A 9 -10.55 2.31 -4.43
N PHE A 10 -9.35 2.87 -4.45
CA PHE A 10 -8.15 2.17 -4.91
C PHE A 10 -7.98 0.83 -4.18
N GLY A 11 -8.05 0.86 -2.83
CA GLY A 11 -7.91 -0.37 -2.03
C GLY A 11 -8.98 -1.40 -2.31
N THR A 12 -10.21 -0.96 -2.52
CA THR A 12 -11.33 -1.86 -2.84
C THR A 12 -11.12 -2.53 -4.20
N ILE A 13 -10.66 -1.77 -5.19
CA ILE A 13 -10.34 -2.33 -6.52
C ILE A 13 -9.25 -3.40 -6.39
N ILE A 14 -8.19 -3.10 -5.62
CA ILE A 14 -7.10 -4.06 -5.40
C ILE A 14 -7.63 -5.34 -4.73
N GLN A 15 -8.47 -5.21 -3.71
CA GLN A 15 -9.07 -6.36 -3.03
C GLN A 15 -9.88 -7.23 -3.99
N GLN A 16 -10.67 -6.60 -4.87
CA GLN A 16 -11.45 -7.33 -5.88
C GLN A 16 -10.55 -8.10 -6.83
N ASN A 17 -9.45 -7.48 -7.27
CA ASN A 17 -8.52 -8.13 -8.19
C ASN A 17 -7.75 -9.28 -7.54
N LEU A 18 -7.64 -9.28 -6.21
CA LEU A 18 -6.96 -10.33 -5.46
C LEU A 18 -7.87 -11.49 -5.07
N GLU A 19 -9.17 -11.39 -5.31
CA GLU A 19 -10.11 -12.48 -5.01
C GLU A 19 -9.70 -13.77 -5.73
N GLY A 20 -9.74 -14.89 -5.01
CA GLY A 20 -9.34 -16.20 -5.53
C GLY A 20 -7.84 -16.44 -5.53
N SER A 21 -7.03 -15.45 -5.15
CA SER A 21 -5.58 -15.60 -4.99
C SER A 21 -5.23 -15.84 -3.53
N PRO A 22 -3.98 -16.28 -3.24
CA PRO A 22 -3.53 -16.42 -1.84
C PRO A 22 -3.22 -15.08 -1.19
N TYR A 23 -3.35 -13.96 -1.90
CA TYR A 23 -2.99 -12.64 -1.40
C TYR A 23 -4.21 -11.88 -0.91
N GLN A 24 -4.01 -11.04 0.10
CA GLN A 24 -5.06 -10.18 0.67
C GLN A 24 -4.49 -8.81 0.94
N LEU A 25 -5.33 -7.78 0.77
CA LEU A 25 -4.99 -6.40 1.11
C LEU A 25 -5.80 -5.96 2.32
N PHE A 26 -5.17 -5.25 3.23
CA PHE A 26 -5.80 -4.74 4.45
C PHE A 26 -5.63 -3.23 4.55
N PRO A 27 -6.54 -2.55 5.25
CA PRO A 27 -6.33 -1.17 5.63
C PRO A 27 -5.10 -1.00 6.51
N ASP A 28 -4.59 0.23 6.59
CA ASP A 28 -3.48 0.58 7.46
C ASP A 28 -3.82 0.24 8.91
N PRO A 29 -3.04 -0.63 9.58
CA PRO A 29 -3.29 -0.98 10.98
C PRO A 29 -2.77 0.07 11.97
N TYR A 30 -2.15 1.15 11.47
CA TYR A 30 -1.51 2.17 12.31
C TYR A 30 -2.09 3.58 12.06
N PRO A 31 -3.41 3.79 12.20
CA PRO A 31 -4.02 5.08 11.85
C PRO A 31 -3.46 6.25 12.66
N LYS A 32 -2.92 6.00 13.84
CA LYS A 32 -2.37 7.04 14.71
C LYS A 32 -1.05 7.61 14.20
N PHE A 33 -0.37 6.91 13.29
CA PHE A 33 0.93 7.34 12.79
C PHE A 33 0.84 8.27 11.58
N ASN A 34 -0.35 8.49 11.05
CA ASN A 34 -0.59 9.36 9.89
C ASN A 34 0.29 9.00 8.68
N LEU A 35 0.43 7.71 8.42
CA LEU A 35 1.37 7.20 7.41
C LEU A 35 1.02 7.65 5.99
N PHE A 36 -0.26 7.85 5.70
CA PHE A 36 -0.70 8.28 4.38
C PHE A 36 -0.02 9.57 3.93
N PHE A 37 0.25 10.49 4.86
CA PHE A 37 0.85 11.79 4.58
C PHE A 37 2.35 11.85 4.90
N ARG A 38 2.97 10.72 5.21
CA ARG A 38 4.39 10.67 5.60
C ARG A 38 5.30 10.06 4.55
N SER A 39 4.79 9.77 3.35
CA SER A 39 5.55 9.20 2.25
C SER A 39 5.42 10.10 1.02
N ASP A 40 6.15 9.78 -0.03
CA ASP A 40 6.21 10.57 -1.26
C ASP A 40 4.85 10.71 -1.95
N ASN A 41 3.92 9.82 -1.69
CA ASN A 41 2.57 9.91 -2.21
C ASN A 41 1.82 11.15 -1.74
N ALA A 42 2.22 11.74 -0.61
CA ALA A 42 1.46 12.81 0.03
C ALA A 42 1.26 14.02 -0.87
N SER A 43 2.29 14.40 -1.63
CA SER A 43 2.21 15.55 -2.55
C SER A 43 1.09 15.40 -3.55
N LEU A 44 0.97 14.21 -4.16
CA LEU A 44 -0.07 13.93 -5.15
C LEU A 44 -1.44 13.74 -4.48
N ALA A 45 -1.46 13.07 -3.34
CA ALA A 45 -2.70 12.84 -2.60
C ALA A 45 -3.37 14.14 -2.18
N ARG A 46 -2.60 15.15 -1.80
CA ARG A 46 -3.14 16.47 -1.44
C ARG A 46 -3.81 17.18 -2.60
N LEU A 47 -3.48 16.79 -3.82
CA LEU A 47 -4.15 17.30 -5.04
C LEU A 47 -5.34 16.43 -5.43
N GLY A 48 -5.68 15.43 -4.64
CA GLY A 48 -6.79 14.51 -4.88
C GLY A 48 -6.45 13.33 -5.77
N VAL A 49 -5.18 13.16 -6.15
CA VAL A 49 -4.75 12.02 -6.95
C VAL A 49 -4.73 10.77 -6.07
N PRO A 50 -5.29 9.62 -6.49
CA PRO A 50 -5.28 8.39 -5.72
C PRO A 50 -3.86 7.80 -5.68
N SER A 51 -3.04 8.36 -4.81
CA SER A 51 -1.63 8.01 -4.64
C SER A 51 -1.46 7.45 -3.22
N HIS A 52 -1.19 6.15 -3.14
CA HIS A 52 -1.15 5.38 -1.90
C HIS A 52 0.18 4.63 -1.80
N THR A 53 0.48 4.15 -0.59
CA THR A 53 1.68 3.34 -0.34
C THR A 53 1.28 1.96 0.13
N PHE A 54 1.84 0.92 -0.51
CA PHE A 54 1.75 -0.46 -0.02
C PHE A 54 2.85 -0.71 1.00
N SER A 55 2.54 -1.45 2.04
CA SER A 55 3.53 -1.81 3.06
C SER A 55 3.26 -3.17 3.67
N THR A 56 4.33 -3.82 4.13
CA THR A 56 4.27 -5.02 4.98
C THR A 56 4.90 -4.74 6.34
N THR A 57 5.33 -3.51 6.59
CA THR A 57 6.05 -3.15 7.81
C THR A 57 5.16 -3.26 9.03
N GLN A 58 5.71 -3.85 10.10
CA GLN A 58 5.12 -3.85 11.44
C GLN A 58 5.88 -2.83 12.27
N ILE A 59 5.44 -1.58 12.23
CA ILE A 59 6.17 -0.44 12.79
C ILE A 59 6.44 -0.59 14.29
N ASP A 60 5.49 -1.17 15.00
CA ASP A 60 5.59 -1.36 16.46
C ASP A 60 6.60 -2.45 16.86
N VAL A 61 7.02 -3.32 15.92
CA VAL A 61 7.98 -4.39 16.20
C VAL A 61 9.21 -4.35 15.28
N ASP A 62 9.22 -3.52 14.24
CA ASP A 62 10.33 -3.42 13.31
C ASP A 62 11.45 -2.56 13.91
N LYS A 63 12.49 -3.23 14.41
CA LYS A 63 13.64 -2.56 15.03
C LYS A 63 14.54 -1.87 14.01
N ASP A 64 14.42 -2.22 12.74
CA ASP A 64 15.31 -1.75 11.68
C ASP A 64 14.75 -0.52 10.95
N TYR A 65 13.48 -0.18 11.17
CA TYR A 65 12.82 0.93 10.46
C TYR A 65 13.56 2.26 10.74
N HIS A 66 14.10 2.87 9.69
CA HIS A 66 14.91 4.09 9.76
C HIS A 66 16.15 3.97 10.66
N GLN A 67 16.65 2.74 10.87
CA GLN A 67 17.88 2.48 11.59
C GLN A 67 19.02 2.13 10.64
N VAL A 68 20.26 2.19 11.14
CA VAL A 68 21.44 1.79 10.38
C VAL A 68 21.33 0.32 9.94
N SER A 69 20.69 -0.52 10.75
CA SER A 69 20.48 -1.93 10.44
C SER A 69 19.40 -2.19 9.39
N ASP A 70 18.70 -1.16 8.94
CA ASP A 70 17.68 -1.30 7.88
C ASP A 70 18.35 -1.40 6.51
N GLU A 71 18.99 -2.53 6.29
CA GLU A 71 19.77 -2.83 5.08
C GLU A 71 19.16 -4.01 4.34
N ALA A 72 19.63 -4.22 3.09
CA ALA A 72 19.14 -5.31 2.23
C ALA A 72 19.26 -6.68 2.89
N GLY A 73 20.30 -6.88 3.73
CA GLY A 73 20.52 -8.15 4.45
C GLY A 73 19.45 -8.48 5.49
N THR A 74 18.68 -7.49 5.94
CA THR A 74 17.59 -7.69 6.92
C THR A 74 16.26 -8.02 6.25
N LEU A 75 16.17 -7.97 4.92
CA LEU A 75 14.94 -8.18 4.18
C LEU A 75 14.66 -9.67 3.96
N ASN A 76 13.37 -10.04 4.03
CA ASN A 76 12.92 -11.37 3.69
C ASN A 76 12.55 -11.42 2.20
N MET A 77 13.38 -12.09 1.39
CA MET A 77 13.18 -12.14 -0.07
C MET A 77 11.87 -12.83 -0.47
N THR A 78 11.42 -13.81 0.30
CA THR A 78 10.14 -14.46 0.02
C THR A 78 8.98 -13.47 0.19
N VAL A 79 8.98 -12.69 1.27
CA VAL A 79 7.95 -11.67 1.51
C VAL A 79 7.99 -10.60 0.43
N ILE A 80 9.18 -10.15 0.03
CA ILE A 80 9.34 -9.15 -1.04
C ILE A 80 8.74 -9.68 -2.34
N THR A 81 9.07 -10.91 -2.74
CA THR A 81 8.58 -11.51 -3.97
C THR A 81 7.05 -11.63 -3.95
N GLN A 82 6.49 -12.11 -2.84
CA GLN A 82 5.04 -12.25 -2.68
C GLN A 82 4.35 -10.89 -2.73
N THR A 83 4.95 -9.86 -2.13
CA THR A 83 4.39 -8.51 -2.15
C THR A 83 4.36 -7.96 -3.57
N ILE A 84 5.44 -8.12 -4.33
CA ILE A 84 5.51 -7.68 -5.73
C ILE A 84 4.43 -8.38 -6.56
N GLN A 85 4.26 -9.69 -6.39
CA GLN A 85 3.24 -10.46 -7.10
C GLN A 85 1.83 -10.02 -6.74
N ALA A 86 1.58 -9.75 -5.46
CA ALA A 86 0.28 -9.27 -5.00
C ALA A 86 -0.05 -7.89 -5.59
N VAL A 87 0.91 -6.97 -5.58
CA VAL A 87 0.73 -5.63 -6.14
C VAL A 87 0.48 -5.71 -7.65
N ALA A 88 1.26 -6.51 -8.37
CA ALA A 88 1.09 -6.66 -9.82
C ALA A 88 -0.29 -7.21 -10.16
N LYS A 89 -0.75 -8.24 -9.45
CA LYS A 89 -2.08 -8.81 -9.67
C LYS A 89 -3.18 -7.84 -9.27
N GLY A 90 -3.03 -7.19 -8.13
CA GLY A 90 -4.03 -6.28 -7.59
C GLY A 90 -4.22 -5.03 -8.44
N THR A 91 -3.17 -4.53 -9.09
CA THR A 91 -3.24 -3.33 -9.92
C THR A 91 -3.56 -3.61 -11.38
N GLU A 92 -3.75 -4.87 -11.77
CA GLU A 92 -3.92 -5.26 -13.16
C GLU A 92 -5.03 -4.51 -13.87
N SER A 93 -6.21 -4.39 -13.27
CA SER A 93 -7.35 -3.72 -13.90
C SER A 93 -7.12 -2.21 -14.04
N ILE A 94 -6.35 -1.62 -13.14
CA ILE A 94 -6.01 -0.20 -13.18
C ILE A 94 -5.01 0.07 -14.31
N VAL A 95 -3.97 -0.76 -14.41
CA VAL A 95 -2.95 -0.63 -15.46
C VAL A 95 -3.57 -0.84 -16.84
N LYS A 96 -4.53 -1.76 -16.97
CA LYS A 96 -5.24 -2.01 -18.23
C LYS A 96 -6.29 -0.95 -18.55
N GLY A 97 -6.60 -0.06 -17.61
CA GLY A 97 -7.61 0.98 -17.80
C GLY A 97 -9.05 0.48 -17.64
N THR A 98 -9.26 -0.75 -17.16
CA THR A 98 -10.59 -1.30 -16.91
C THR A 98 -11.26 -0.64 -15.73
N ASP A 99 -10.48 -0.33 -14.68
CA ASP A 99 -10.94 0.35 -13.48
C ASP A 99 -10.11 1.63 -13.27
N THR A 100 -10.79 2.70 -12.85
CA THR A 100 -10.14 3.98 -12.53
C THR A 100 -10.48 4.33 -11.08
N PRO A 101 -9.48 4.43 -10.17
CA PRO A 101 -9.76 4.81 -8.79
C PRO A 101 -10.37 6.20 -8.68
N THR A 102 -11.22 6.37 -7.67
CA THR A 102 -11.79 7.68 -7.36
C THR A 102 -10.71 8.60 -6.80
N ARG A 103 -10.97 9.91 -6.84
CA ARG A 103 -10.06 10.89 -6.25
C ARG A 103 -10.02 10.72 -4.72
N VAL A 104 -8.89 11.07 -4.14
CA VAL A 104 -8.67 10.97 -2.70
C VAL A 104 -9.55 11.98 -1.96
N VAL A 105 -10.18 11.51 -0.88
CA VAL A 105 -10.89 12.35 0.07
C VAL A 105 -9.94 12.69 1.21
N LEU A 106 -9.69 13.98 1.43
CA LEU A 106 -8.71 14.45 2.42
C LEU A 106 -9.30 14.60 3.84
N GLU A 107 -10.60 14.56 3.96
CA GLU A 107 -11.30 14.70 5.24
C GLU A 107 -11.73 13.36 5.82
#